data_3cb8f75bfbee05b7e2df4489435b76b4
#
_entry.id   3cb8f75bfbee05b7e2df4489435b76b4
#
_cell.length_a   1.000
_cell.length_b   1.000
_cell.length_c   1.000
_cell.angle_alpha   90.00
_cell.angle_beta   90.00
_cell.angle_gamma   90.00
#
_symmetry.space_group_name_H-M   'P 1'
#
loop_
_entity.id
_entity.type
_entity.pdbx_description
1 polymer ?
#
loop_
_entity_poly.entity_id
_entity_poly.type
_entity_poly.pdbx_seq_one_letter_code
_entity_poly.pdbx_strand_id
1 'polypeptide(L)'
;MLKQTLFAVGAGFISLQAIAANSIVEMKTSMGNIEIELFNDKAPISAKNFESYIKGNFYNGTIFHRVIPGFMIQGGGMDANMVEKQTKAPIQNESYNGLKNTRSTLAMARTNNPNSASSQFFINTVDNDFLNKSQMNAGYAVFGKVIKGMDVVDKITKVPTANFGMHQNVPKQAVKIVSVTVKAAPEKN
;
A
#
# COMPACT_ATOMS: atom_id res chain seq x y z
N MET A 1 -53.38 -13.86 -46.12
CA MET A 1 -51.93 -13.72 -45.92
C MET A 1 -51.70 -13.02 -44.61
N LEU A 2 -51.39 -13.78 -43.54
CA LEU A 2 -51.18 -13.25 -42.19
C LEU A 2 -49.67 -13.03 -42.00
N LYS A 3 -49.25 -11.77 -41.80
CA LYS A 3 -47.84 -11.44 -41.46
C LYS A 3 -47.66 -11.58 -39.95
N GLN A 4 -46.88 -12.56 -39.53
CA GLN A 4 -46.41 -12.69 -38.16
C GLN A 4 -45.19 -11.75 -37.97
N THR A 5 -45.33 -10.79 -37.06
CA THR A 5 -44.23 -9.92 -36.63
C THR A 5 -43.56 -10.56 -35.41
N LEU A 6 -42.31 -11.03 -35.58
CA LEU A 6 -41.49 -11.58 -34.49
C LEU A 6 -40.93 -10.40 -33.66
N PHE A 7 -41.33 -10.29 -32.40
CA PHE A 7 -40.69 -9.40 -31.44
C PHE A 7 -39.48 -10.12 -30.80
N ALA A 8 -38.27 -9.68 -31.12
CA ALA A 8 -37.07 -10.14 -30.44
C ALA A 8 -36.94 -9.37 -29.11
N VAL A 9 -37.15 -10.07 -28.00
CA VAL A 9 -36.86 -9.53 -26.66
C VAL A 9 -35.36 -9.68 -26.42
N GLY A 10 -34.62 -8.58 -26.51
CA GLY A 10 -33.21 -8.52 -26.14
C GLY A 10 -33.05 -8.57 -24.62
N ALA A 11 -32.62 -9.71 -24.09
CA ALA A 11 -32.21 -9.84 -22.69
C ALA A 11 -30.86 -9.13 -22.50
N GLY A 12 -30.90 -7.91 -21.99
CA GLY A 12 -29.73 -7.19 -21.56
C GLY A 12 -29.12 -7.85 -20.30
N PHE A 13 -27.98 -8.51 -20.43
CA PHE A 13 -27.20 -8.97 -19.30
C PHE A 13 -26.60 -7.75 -18.59
N ILE A 14 -27.19 -7.34 -17.47
CA ILE A 14 -26.56 -6.41 -16.54
C ILE A 14 -25.50 -7.21 -15.80
N SER A 15 -24.25 -7.08 -16.20
CA SER A 15 -23.10 -7.60 -15.49
C SER A 15 -22.96 -6.80 -14.17
N LEU A 16 -23.41 -7.39 -13.07
CA LEU A 16 -23.17 -6.87 -11.73
C LEU A 16 -21.67 -7.04 -11.45
N GLN A 17 -20.89 -5.99 -11.64
CA GLN A 17 -19.50 -5.99 -11.18
C GLN A 17 -19.52 -6.01 -9.66
N ALA A 18 -19.13 -7.14 -9.07
CA ALA A 18 -18.92 -7.23 -7.64
C ALA A 18 -17.82 -6.22 -7.25
N ILE A 19 -18.18 -5.21 -6.46
CA ILE A 19 -17.20 -4.30 -5.86
C ILE A 19 -16.35 -5.18 -4.95
N ALA A 20 -15.04 -5.25 -5.23
CA ALA A 20 -14.12 -6.01 -4.40
C ALA A 20 -14.15 -5.43 -2.98
N ALA A 21 -14.46 -6.26 -1.99
CA ALA A 21 -14.41 -5.85 -0.60
C ALA A 21 -12.96 -5.53 -0.20
N ASN A 22 -12.78 -4.52 0.65
CA ASN A 22 -11.49 -4.16 1.18
C ASN A 22 -10.88 -5.32 1.98
N SER A 23 -9.60 -5.58 1.75
CA SER A 23 -8.86 -6.62 2.46
C SER A 23 -8.27 -6.07 3.76
N ILE A 24 -8.27 -6.88 4.80
CA ILE A 24 -7.57 -6.57 6.06
C ILE A 24 -6.24 -7.34 6.09
N VAL A 25 -5.17 -6.62 6.40
CA VAL A 25 -3.80 -7.16 6.47
C VAL A 25 -3.26 -6.99 7.88
N GLU A 26 -2.65 -8.04 8.44
CA GLU A 26 -1.84 -7.97 9.64
C GLU A 26 -0.35 -7.92 9.25
N MET A 27 0.34 -6.88 9.70
CA MET A 27 1.79 -6.73 9.58
C MET A 27 2.43 -6.84 10.96
N LYS A 28 3.19 -7.90 11.19
CA LYS A 28 3.98 -8.08 12.42
C LYS A 28 5.35 -7.46 12.22
N THR A 29 5.71 -6.55 13.11
CA THR A 29 7.02 -5.91 13.12
C THR A 29 7.80 -6.29 14.37
N SER A 30 9.11 -6.02 14.39
CA SER A 30 9.94 -6.18 15.58
C SER A 30 9.56 -5.23 16.73
N MET A 31 8.65 -4.26 16.48
CA MET A 31 8.19 -3.26 17.46
C MET A 31 6.70 -3.38 17.82
N GLY A 32 6.01 -4.35 17.25
CA GLY A 32 4.57 -4.60 17.48
C GLY A 32 3.81 -4.85 16.19
N ASN A 33 2.50 -5.09 16.31
CA ASN A 33 1.63 -5.44 15.21
C ASN A 33 0.87 -4.21 14.70
N ILE A 34 0.67 -4.16 13.38
CA ILE A 34 -0.07 -3.13 12.67
C ILE A 34 -1.17 -3.82 11.86
N GLU A 35 -2.40 -3.35 11.95
CA GLU A 35 -3.51 -3.85 11.14
C GLU A 35 -3.87 -2.78 10.10
N ILE A 36 -3.99 -3.19 8.85
CA ILE A 36 -4.13 -2.31 7.69
C ILE A 36 -5.36 -2.73 6.90
N GLU A 37 -6.21 -1.78 6.58
CA GLU A 37 -7.26 -1.94 5.57
C GLU A 37 -6.71 -1.51 4.21
N LEU A 38 -6.80 -2.38 3.20
CA LEU A 38 -6.47 -2.05 1.81
C LEU A 38 -7.72 -1.56 1.08
N PHE A 39 -7.58 -0.53 0.27
CA PHE A 39 -8.68 0.07 -0.49
C PHE A 39 -8.78 -0.57 -1.88
N ASN A 40 -9.21 -1.83 -1.93
CA ASN A 40 -9.33 -2.61 -3.17
C ASN A 40 -10.31 -2.00 -4.18
N ASP A 41 -11.28 -1.22 -3.71
CA ASP A 41 -12.26 -0.49 -4.54
C ASP A 41 -11.70 0.82 -5.13
N LYS A 42 -10.81 1.52 -4.41
CA LYS A 42 -10.27 2.83 -4.79
C LYS A 42 -8.86 2.77 -5.41
N ALA A 43 -8.09 1.74 -5.06
CA ALA A 43 -6.73 1.53 -5.52
C ALA A 43 -6.48 0.05 -5.88
N PRO A 44 -7.27 -0.52 -6.82
CA PRO A 44 -7.23 -1.95 -7.13
C PRO A 44 -5.87 -2.44 -7.62
N ILE A 45 -5.13 -1.64 -8.39
CA ILE A 45 -3.81 -2.00 -8.91
C ILE A 45 -2.79 -2.07 -7.76
N SER A 46 -2.74 -1.04 -6.93
CA SER A 46 -1.80 -0.93 -5.81
C SER A 46 -2.12 -1.95 -4.71
N ALA A 47 -3.39 -2.12 -4.36
CA ALA A 47 -3.83 -3.11 -3.38
C ALA A 47 -3.49 -4.54 -3.83
N LYS A 48 -3.85 -4.91 -5.07
CA LYS A 48 -3.53 -6.24 -5.64
C LYS A 48 -2.02 -6.47 -5.76
N ASN A 49 -1.25 -5.44 -6.10
CA ASN A 49 0.21 -5.51 -6.13
C ASN A 49 0.76 -5.84 -4.74
N PHE A 50 0.33 -5.10 -3.71
CA PHE A 50 0.73 -5.33 -2.32
C PHE A 50 0.35 -6.74 -1.84
N GLU A 51 -0.87 -7.19 -2.08
CA GLU A 51 -1.32 -8.56 -1.78
C GLU A 51 -0.49 -9.63 -2.51
N SER A 52 -0.07 -9.35 -3.75
CA SER A 52 0.75 -10.30 -4.53
C SER A 52 2.15 -10.49 -3.94
N TYR A 53 2.72 -9.44 -3.32
CA TYR A 53 3.96 -9.54 -2.56
C TYR A 53 3.76 -10.26 -1.21
N ILE A 54 2.63 -10.04 -0.54
CA ILE A 54 2.26 -10.77 0.68
C ILE A 54 2.18 -12.27 0.41
N LYS A 55 1.46 -12.69 -0.65
CA LYS A 55 1.32 -14.10 -1.05
C LYS A 55 2.67 -14.78 -1.32
N GLY A 56 3.64 -14.02 -1.82
CA GLY A 56 5.01 -14.49 -2.06
C GLY A 56 5.93 -14.40 -0.82
N ASN A 57 5.41 -14.05 0.35
CA ASN A 57 6.20 -13.79 1.57
C ASN A 57 7.34 -12.78 1.36
N PHE A 58 7.21 -11.91 0.36
CA PHE A 58 8.28 -10.99 -0.04
C PHE A 58 8.67 -10.03 1.09
N TYR A 59 7.68 -9.52 1.83
CA TYR A 59 7.91 -8.53 2.90
C TYR A 59 8.57 -9.14 4.14
N ASN A 60 8.54 -10.46 4.30
CA ASN A 60 9.16 -11.12 5.46
C ASN A 60 10.68 -10.88 5.47
N GLY A 61 11.17 -10.33 6.58
CA GLY A 61 12.57 -9.96 6.75
C GLY A 61 12.98 -8.63 6.11
N THR A 62 12.08 -7.94 5.40
CA THR A 62 12.34 -6.54 4.99
C THR A 62 12.30 -5.60 6.19
N ILE A 63 12.78 -4.37 6.01
CA ILE A 63 12.85 -3.36 7.07
C ILE A 63 12.15 -2.06 6.68
N PHE A 64 11.83 -1.25 7.69
CA PHE A 64 11.60 0.17 7.49
C PHE A 64 12.98 0.85 7.39
N HIS A 65 13.45 1.03 6.16
CA HIS A 65 14.80 1.53 5.88
C HIS A 65 14.92 3.06 5.89
N ARG A 66 13.81 3.78 5.93
CA ARG A 66 13.78 5.24 6.00
C ARG A 66 12.70 5.71 6.96
N VAL A 67 13.09 6.41 8.02
CA VAL A 67 12.19 6.87 9.08
C VAL A 67 12.44 8.35 9.32
N ILE A 68 11.41 9.17 9.08
CA ILE A 68 11.48 10.62 9.29
C ILE A 68 10.36 11.05 10.23
N PRO A 69 10.66 11.45 11.48
CA PRO A 69 9.67 11.99 12.40
C PRO A 69 8.93 13.19 11.80
N GLY A 70 7.60 13.25 12.04
CA GLY A 70 6.78 14.33 11.48
C GLY A 70 6.57 14.26 9.97
N PHE A 71 6.86 13.09 9.35
CA PHE A 71 6.63 12.87 7.93
C PHE A 71 6.08 11.46 7.66
N MET A 72 6.93 10.44 7.59
CA MET A 72 6.51 9.07 7.22
C MET A 72 7.55 8.03 7.69
N ILE A 73 7.16 6.75 7.67
CA ILE A 73 8.06 5.60 7.71
C ILE A 73 7.94 4.82 6.40
N GLN A 74 9.08 4.51 5.76
CA GLN A 74 9.13 3.83 4.45
C GLN A 74 9.86 2.50 4.58
N GLY A 75 9.30 1.46 3.94
CA GLY A 75 9.86 0.11 3.97
C GLY A 75 9.41 -0.75 2.80
N GLY A 76 9.64 -2.07 2.94
CA GLY A 76 9.15 -3.09 1.99
C GLY A 76 10.00 -3.29 0.74
N GLY A 77 11.26 -2.84 0.73
CA GLY A 77 12.15 -3.04 -0.42
C GLY A 77 13.52 -3.59 -0.06
N MET A 78 14.00 -3.37 1.16
CA MET A 78 15.35 -3.72 1.59
C MET A 78 15.34 -4.73 2.73
N ASP A 79 16.34 -5.59 2.78
CA ASP A 79 16.59 -6.47 3.91
C ASP A 79 17.36 -5.75 5.04
N ALA A 80 17.66 -6.47 6.12
CA ALA A 80 18.35 -5.90 7.29
C ALA A 80 19.81 -5.48 7.02
N ASN A 81 20.39 -5.88 5.89
CA ASN A 81 21.72 -5.48 5.43
C ASN A 81 21.67 -4.32 4.44
N MET A 82 20.50 -3.70 4.24
CA MET A 82 20.24 -2.64 3.25
C MET A 82 20.43 -3.12 1.79
N VAL A 83 20.28 -4.42 1.53
CA VAL A 83 20.27 -4.99 0.18
C VAL A 83 18.87 -4.94 -0.37
N GLU A 84 18.71 -4.35 -1.55
CA GLU A 84 17.42 -4.28 -2.23
C GLU A 84 17.00 -5.67 -2.75
N LYS A 85 15.77 -6.08 -2.43
CA LYS A 85 15.20 -7.34 -2.92
C LYS A 85 14.71 -7.19 -4.35
N GLN A 86 14.89 -8.24 -5.16
CA GLN A 86 14.42 -8.25 -6.55
C GLN A 86 12.89 -8.15 -6.59
N THR A 87 12.38 -7.14 -7.31
CA THR A 87 10.95 -6.84 -7.40
C THR A 87 10.34 -7.36 -8.71
N LYS A 88 9.01 -7.42 -8.75
CA LYS A 88 8.23 -7.56 -9.99
C LYS A 88 8.28 -6.28 -10.80
N ALA A 89 7.72 -6.33 -12.02
CA ALA A 89 7.55 -5.14 -12.85
C ALA A 89 6.79 -4.03 -12.11
N PRO A 90 7.12 -2.76 -12.37
CA PRO A 90 6.43 -1.63 -11.75
C PRO A 90 4.97 -1.53 -12.20
N ILE A 91 4.17 -0.82 -11.40
CA ILE A 91 2.73 -0.64 -11.61
C ILE A 91 2.38 0.80 -11.98
N GLN A 92 1.21 0.98 -12.58
CA GLN A 92 0.63 2.29 -12.87
C GLN A 92 0.31 3.03 -11.57
N ASN A 93 0.54 4.35 -11.56
CA ASN A 93 0.24 5.22 -10.44
C ASN A 93 -1.26 5.53 -10.37
N GLU A 94 -1.90 5.19 -9.25
CA GLU A 94 -3.32 5.44 -8.99
C GLU A 94 -3.57 6.69 -8.13
N SER A 95 -2.64 7.63 -8.07
CA SER A 95 -2.77 8.85 -7.24
C SER A 95 -3.98 9.75 -7.61
N TYR A 96 -4.61 9.48 -8.75
CA TYR A 96 -5.84 10.15 -9.21
C TYR A 96 -7.11 9.61 -8.55
N ASN A 97 -7.01 8.62 -7.65
CA ASN A 97 -8.16 7.95 -7.02
C ASN A 97 -8.92 8.82 -5.98
N GLY A 98 -8.51 10.06 -5.77
CA GLY A 98 -9.14 11.01 -4.85
C GLY A 98 -8.74 10.85 -3.38
N LEU A 99 -7.94 9.83 -3.05
CA LEU A 99 -7.44 9.62 -1.69
C LEU A 99 -6.29 10.57 -1.37
N LYS A 100 -6.20 10.99 -0.10
CA LYS A 100 -5.21 11.93 0.38
C LYS A 100 -4.14 11.22 1.22
N ASN A 101 -2.91 11.74 1.17
CA ASN A 101 -1.80 11.31 2.03
C ASN A 101 -1.95 11.90 3.43
N THR A 102 -3.01 11.53 4.13
CA THR A 102 -3.26 11.92 5.51
C THR A 102 -2.62 10.96 6.50
N ARG A 103 -2.48 11.37 7.76
CA ARG A 103 -1.98 10.51 8.83
C ARG A 103 -2.67 9.15 8.81
N SER A 104 -1.90 8.10 9.04
CA SER A 104 -2.26 6.68 9.02
C SER A 104 -2.45 6.04 7.64
N THR A 105 -2.47 6.78 6.53
CA THR A 105 -2.60 6.18 5.20
C THR A 105 -1.30 5.53 4.73
N LEU A 106 -1.45 4.46 3.94
CA LEU A 106 -0.37 3.81 3.20
C LEU A 106 -0.37 4.30 1.76
N ALA A 107 0.81 4.63 1.25
CA ALA A 107 0.99 5.00 -0.15
C ALA A 107 2.19 4.28 -0.77
N MET A 108 2.16 4.11 -2.10
CA MET A 108 3.25 3.51 -2.85
C MET A 108 4.43 4.46 -2.97
N ALA A 109 5.62 4.01 -2.56
CA ALA A 109 6.86 4.71 -2.86
C ALA A 109 7.23 4.51 -4.34
N ARG A 110 7.87 5.51 -4.93
CA ARG A 110 8.29 5.52 -6.34
C ARG A 110 9.48 6.44 -6.57
N THR A 111 10.12 6.31 -7.72
CA THR A 111 11.13 7.26 -8.22
C THR A 111 10.45 8.49 -8.83
N ASN A 112 11.22 9.34 -9.52
CA ASN A 112 10.67 10.47 -10.28
C ASN A 112 9.72 10.05 -11.41
N ASN A 113 9.86 8.83 -11.95
CA ASN A 113 8.89 8.29 -12.90
C ASN A 113 7.59 7.93 -12.13
N PRO A 114 6.44 8.51 -12.49
CA PRO A 114 5.17 8.24 -11.81
C PRO A 114 4.78 6.76 -11.76
N ASN A 115 5.09 6.00 -12.79
CA ASN A 115 4.74 4.57 -12.93
C ASN A 115 5.92 3.65 -12.59
N SER A 116 6.70 3.97 -11.57
CA SER A 116 7.86 3.18 -11.13
C SER A 116 7.68 2.47 -9.80
N ALA A 117 6.50 2.55 -9.19
CA ALA A 117 6.22 1.87 -7.92
C ALA A 117 6.26 0.33 -8.11
N SER A 118 6.88 -0.37 -7.17
CA SER A 118 6.95 -1.84 -7.17
C SER A 118 6.52 -2.42 -5.80
N SER A 119 7.46 -2.67 -4.89
CA SER A 119 7.18 -3.25 -3.56
C SER A 119 7.17 -2.24 -2.43
N GLN A 120 7.94 -1.15 -2.55
CA GLN A 120 8.13 -0.19 -1.46
C GLN A 120 6.89 0.64 -1.21
N PHE A 121 6.60 0.86 0.06
CA PHE A 121 5.49 1.67 0.54
C PHE A 121 5.93 2.56 1.69
N PHE A 122 5.11 3.55 2.03
CA PHE A 122 5.29 4.33 3.26
C PHE A 122 3.97 4.51 4.00
N ILE A 123 4.07 4.73 5.30
CA ILE A 123 2.94 5.07 6.18
C ILE A 123 3.10 6.53 6.58
N ASN A 124 2.09 7.33 6.27
CA ASN A 124 2.05 8.74 6.66
C ASN A 124 1.85 8.87 8.18
N THR A 125 2.73 9.62 8.85
CA THR A 125 2.64 9.85 10.29
C THR A 125 2.03 11.20 10.66
N VAL A 126 1.86 12.04 9.67
CA VAL A 126 1.11 13.32 9.67
C VAL A 126 0.38 13.48 8.34
N ASP A 127 -0.41 14.53 8.19
CA ASP A 127 -1.00 14.91 6.92
C ASP A 127 0.06 15.53 6.01
N ASN A 128 0.29 14.89 4.85
CA ASN A 128 1.33 15.25 3.89
C ASN A 128 0.70 15.71 2.56
N ASP A 129 0.01 16.84 2.57
CA ASP A 129 -0.74 17.34 1.41
C ASP A 129 0.13 17.54 0.17
N PHE A 130 1.41 17.85 0.32
CA PHE A 130 2.36 18.02 -0.79
C PHE A 130 2.66 16.71 -1.54
N LEU A 131 2.30 15.54 -0.99
CA LEU A 131 2.38 14.23 -1.65
C LEU A 131 1.13 13.91 -2.48
N ASN A 132 0.08 14.70 -2.37
CA ASN A 132 -1.14 14.49 -3.13
C ASN A 132 -0.96 14.89 -4.60
N LYS A 133 -1.72 14.25 -5.49
CA LYS A 133 -1.78 14.64 -6.90
C LYS A 133 -2.27 16.09 -7.03
N SER A 134 -1.57 16.85 -7.86
CA SER A 134 -1.93 18.21 -8.27
C SER A 134 -1.65 18.39 -9.76
N GLN A 135 -1.85 19.60 -10.28
CA GLN A 135 -1.48 19.93 -11.66
C GLN A 135 0.04 19.79 -11.92
N MET A 136 0.86 20.05 -10.88
CA MET A 136 2.33 20.06 -10.97
C MET A 136 2.99 18.80 -10.37
N ASN A 137 2.23 17.96 -9.69
CA ASN A 137 2.76 16.76 -9.02
C ASN A 137 1.92 15.54 -9.39
N ALA A 138 2.57 14.50 -9.89
CA ALA A 138 1.94 13.22 -10.18
C ALA A 138 1.34 12.55 -8.93
N GLY A 139 1.76 12.96 -7.73
CA GLY A 139 1.28 12.41 -6.46
C GLY A 139 1.78 11.00 -6.16
N TYR A 140 1.46 10.55 -4.95
CA TYR A 140 1.72 9.20 -4.46
C TYR A 140 0.41 8.48 -4.20
N ALA A 141 0.25 7.30 -4.77
CA ALA A 141 -1.00 6.54 -4.72
C ALA A 141 -1.26 5.99 -3.31
N VAL A 142 -2.23 6.56 -2.61
CA VAL A 142 -2.76 5.99 -1.38
C VAL A 142 -3.58 4.75 -1.72
N PHE A 143 -3.31 3.62 -1.03
CA PHE A 143 -3.95 2.34 -1.30
C PHE A 143 -4.43 1.60 -0.05
N GLY A 144 -4.23 2.17 1.13
CA GLY A 144 -4.68 1.58 2.39
C GLY A 144 -4.55 2.53 3.56
N LYS A 145 -4.94 2.04 4.74
CA LYS A 145 -4.90 2.80 6.00
C LYS A 145 -4.63 1.87 7.18
N VAL A 146 -3.80 2.31 8.10
CA VAL A 146 -3.64 1.66 9.41
C VAL A 146 -4.92 1.85 10.22
N ILE A 147 -5.56 0.76 10.60
CA ILE A 147 -6.79 0.74 11.41
C ILE A 147 -6.52 0.36 12.88
N LYS A 148 -5.39 -0.34 13.14
CA LYS A 148 -4.88 -0.61 14.51
C LYS A 148 -3.35 -0.56 14.50
N GLY A 149 -2.75 -0.15 15.60
CA GLY A 149 -1.30 -0.12 15.79
C GLY A 149 -0.63 1.18 15.31
N MET A 150 -1.35 2.31 15.20
CA MET A 150 -0.73 3.61 14.98
C MET A 150 0.24 4.02 16.10
N ASP A 151 0.03 3.54 17.33
CA ASP A 151 0.98 3.70 18.44
C ASP A 151 2.31 2.98 18.16
N VAL A 152 2.27 1.81 17.47
CA VAL A 152 3.48 1.11 17.00
C VAL A 152 4.18 1.93 15.92
N VAL A 153 3.45 2.48 14.96
CA VAL A 153 4.01 3.38 13.94
C VAL A 153 4.66 4.59 14.59
N ASP A 154 4.01 5.21 15.58
CA ASP A 154 4.56 6.36 16.32
C ASP A 154 5.81 5.99 17.14
N LYS A 155 5.90 4.78 17.67
CA LYS A 155 7.13 4.28 18.31
C LYS A 155 8.26 4.12 17.29
N ILE A 156 7.96 3.62 16.09
CA ILE A 156 8.95 3.49 15.01
C ILE A 156 9.50 4.87 14.62
N THR A 157 8.68 5.91 14.57
CA THR A 157 9.17 7.27 14.22
C THR A 157 10.19 7.83 15.20
N LYS A 158 10.29 7.29 16.41
CA LYS A 158 11.17 7.77 17.49
C LYS A 158 12.49 7.02 17.57
N VAL A 159 12.70 5.99 16.73
CA VAL A 159 13.98 5.26 16.75
C VAL A 159 15.13 6.15 16.28
N PRO A 160 16.32 6.03 16.87
CA PRO A 160 17.50 6.75 16.40
C PRO A 160 17.84 6.36 14.97
N THR A 161 18.07 7.34 14.10
CA THR A 161 18.46 7.15 12.70
C THR A 161 19.86 7.66 12.42
N ALA A 162 20.47 7.21 11.34
CA ALA A 162 21.75 7.66 10.82
C ALA A 162 21.77 7.50 9.29
N ASN A 163 22.85 7.95 8.66
CA ASN A 163 23.12 7.64 7.26
C ASN A 163 23.79 6.27 7.14
N PHE A 164 23.43 5.53 6.08
CA PHE A 164 24.04 4.27 5.71
C PHE A 164 24.38 4.30 4.22
N GLY A 165 25.65 4.47 3.88
CA GLY A 165 26.06 4.75 2.50
C GLY A 165 25.37 6.00 1.96
N MET A 166 24.66 5.85 0.85
CA MET A 166 23.88 6.95 0.24
C MET A 166 22.46 7.09 0.83
N HIS A 167 22.05 6.18 1.71
CA HIS A 167 20.74 6.21 2.34
C HIS A 167 20.74 7.08 3.59
N GLN A 168 19.78 7.97 3.70
CA GLN A 168 19.58 8.86 4.84
C GLN A 168 18.42 8.39 5.71
N ASN A 169 18.45 8.77 6.99
CA ASN A 169 17.39 8.49 7.96
C ASN A 169 17.10 6.97 8.13
N VAL A 170 18.15 6.15 8.07
CA VAL A 170 18.09 4.72 8.29
C VAL A 170 18.09 4.45 9.80
N PRO A 171 17.14 3.66 10.35
CA PRO A 171 17.17 3.24 11.74
C PRO A 171 18.50 2.59 12.11
N LYS A 172 19.17 3.06 13.19
CA LYS A 172 20.44 2.47 13.68
C LYS A 172 20.29 1.00 14.07
N GLN A 173 19.13 0.64 14.59
CA GLN A 173 18.71 -0.76 14.81
C GLN A 173 17.59 -1.04 13.82
N ALA A 174 17.76 -2.08 13.00
CA ALA A 174 16.79 -2.43 11.96
C ALA A 174 15.41 -2.72 12.55
N VAL A 175 14.41 -1.96 12.10
CA VAL A 175 12.99 -2.23 12.39
C VAL A 175 12.48 -3.20 11.32
N LYS A 176 12.36 -4.48 11.70
CA LYS A 176 12.04 -5.58 10.77
C LYS A 176 10.53 -5.74 10.61
N ILE A 177 10.09 -6.01 9.39
CA ILE A 177 8.79 -6.58 9.07
C ILE A 177 8.97 -8.10 9.18
N VAL A 178 8.39 -8.69 10.23
CA VAL A 178 8.56 -10.13 10.54
C VAL A 178 7.69 -10.96 9.61
N SER A 179 6.43 -10.57 9.46
CA SER A 179 5.49 -11.21 8.52
C SER A 179 4.37 -10.25 8.15
N VAL A 180 3.80 -10.47 6.96
CA VAL A 180 2.59 -9.78 6.51
C VAL A 180 1.63 -10.83 5.98
N THR A 181 0.38 -10.81 6.46
CA THR A 181 -0.66 -11.77 6.08
C THR A 181 -1.98 -11.07 5.79
N VAL A 182 -2.70 -11.53 4.78
CA VAL A 182 -4.09 -11.09 4.56
C VAL A 182 -4.97 -11.88 5.53
N LYS A 183 -5.76 -11.19 6.33
CA LYS A 183 -6.76 -11.82 7.21
C LYS A 183 -7.90 -12.36 6.35
N ALA A 184 -8.40 -13.54 6.69
CA ALA A 184 -9.66 -14.01 6.12
C ALA A 184 -10.76 -12.97 6.40
N ALA A 185 -11.60 -12.69 5.39
CA ALA A 185 -12.79 -11.88 5.65
C ALA A 185 -13.62 -12.56 6.75
N PRO A 186 -14.17 -11.80 7.71
CA PRO A 186 -15.07 -12.39 8.69
C PRO A 186 -16.21 -13.09 7.95
N GLU A 187 -16.46 -14.37 8.27
CA GLU A 187 -17.63 -15.09 7.74
C GLU A 187 -18.86 -14.26 8.13
N LYS A 188 -19.65 -13.88 7.13
CA LYS A 188 -20.95 -13.26 7.38
C LYS A 188 -21.86 -14.35 7.92
N ASN A 189 -22.06 -14.36 9.25
CA ASN A 189 -23.13 -15.13 9.88
C ASN A 189 -24.50 -14.56 9.49
#